data_e81379b68cc1633bff5c65cce7c797b5
#
_entry.id   e81379b68cc1633bff5c65cce7c797b5
#
_cell.length_a   1.000
_cell.length_b   1.000
_cell.length_c   1.000
_cell.angle_alpha   90.00
_cell.angle_beta   90.00
_cell.angle_gamma   90.00
#
_symmetry.space_group_name_H-M   'P 1'
#
loop_
_entity.id
_entity.type
_entity.pdbx_description
1 polymer ?
#
loop_
_entity_poly.entity_id
_entity_poly.type
_entity_poly.pdbx_seq_one_letter_code
_entity_poly.pdbx_strand_id
1 'polypeptide(L)'
;MPTAAIRRDEVPDRARIAVIGAGLMGHGIAQVFALAGHEVRIHDSVMASLDSATSRILANLRELGDDPDAVERVQPTPHLAAAVRDADYVVEAVLEDLPLKQRLFAEIERHVAPHAILASNTSVIPITKIMEGLRDRTRALGTHWWNPPYLVPLVEVIGTQWTAPAVIERTIALHKAAGKMPVHVKKDVAGFVGNRLQHALWREAISLVEHGICDAETVDTVIKASFGRRLAVLGPLENADLVGTDLTLAIHRTVLPDIESRPGPSPYLEGLVADGKLGFKSGEGFRTWSPEQQQALRAKVLQHLKQSRV
;
A
#
# COMPACT_ATOMS: atom_id res chain seq x y z
N MET A 1 29.43 -28.59 3.63
CA MET A 1 28.62 -28.62 2.40
C MET A 1 28.60 -27.19 1.89
N PRO A 2 29.08 -26.91 0.67
CA PRO A 2 29.09 -25.52 0.18
C PRO A 2 27.66 -25.08 -0.12
N THR A 3 27.24 -23.96 0.47
CA THR A 3 26.04 -23.21 0.15
C THR A 3 26.08 -22.83 -1.33
N ALA A 4 25.16 -23.32 -2.13
CA ALA A 4 25.01 -22.93 -3.50
C ALA A 4 24.80 -21.41 -3.58
N ALA A 5 25.74 -20.72 -4.20
CA ALA A 5 25.64 -19.30 -4.48
C ALA A 5 24.43 -19.09 -5.41
N ILE A 6 23.39 -18.45 -4.91
CA ILE A 6 22.23 -18.04 -5.71
C ILE A 6 22.75 -17.00 -6.72
N ARG A 7 22.66 -17.35 -8.00
CA ARG A 7 23.06 -16.43 -9.08
C ARG A 7 22.20 -15.17 -9.03
N ARG A 8 22.85 -14.01 -9.23
CA ARG A 8 22.26 -12.66 -9.11
C ARG A 8 21.19 -12.31 -10.16
N ASP A 9 20.91 -13.14 -11.15
CA ASP A 9 20.35 -12.71 -12.45
C ASP A 9 19.04 -13.40 -12.89
N GLU A 10 18.26 -14.01 -12.00
CA GLU A 10 17.00 -14.63 -12.44
C GLU A 10 15.82 -14.22 -11.55
N VAL A 11 15.22 -13.05 -11.85
CA VAL A 11 13.76 -12.94 -11.75
C VAL A 11 13.24 -13.78 -12.91
N PRO A 12 12.47 -14.84 -12.70
CA PRO A 12 11.90 -15.61 -13.80
C PRO A 12 11.09 -14.66 -14.69
N ASP A 13 11.25 -14.68 -16.01
CA ASP A 13 10.43 -13.94 -16.96
C ASP A 13 8.92 -14.18 -16.71
N ARG A 14 8.58 -15.31 -16.09
CA ARG A 14 7.25 -15.68 -15.60
C ARG A 14 7.34 -16.30 -14.21
N ALA A 15 7.01 -15.52 -13.19
CA ALA A 15 6.84 -16.01 -11.83
C ALA A 15 5.39 -16.48 -11.60
N ARG A 16 5.23 -17.43 -10.69
CA ARG A 16 3.92 -17.86 -10.19
C ARG A 16 3.61 -17.08 -8.93
N ILE A 17 2.59 -16.25 -9.01
CA ILE A 17 2.19 -15.33 -7.94
C ILE A 17 0.95 -15.88 -7.23
N ALA A 18 0.95 -15.91 -5.91
CA ALA A 18 -0.24 -16.15 -5.11
C ALA A 18 -0.67 -14.86 -4.42
N VAL A 19 -1.90 -14.44 -4.65
CA VAL A 19 -2.52 -13.29 -3.98
C VAL A 19 -3.57 -13.80 -2.99
N ILE A 20 -3.38 -13.53 -1.72
CA ILE A 20 -4.25 -13.98 -0.63
C ILE A 20 -5.06 -12.81 -0.10
N GLY A 21 -6.36 -12.85 -0.35
CA GLY A 21 -7.29 -11.74 -0.22
C GLY A 21 -7.68 -11.19 -1.59
N ALA A 22 -8.96 -11.36 -1.98
CA ALA A 22 -9.48 -10.89 -3.27
C ALA A 22 -10.27 -9.57 -3.14
N GLY A 23 -10.07 -8.84 -2.03
CA GLY A 23 -10.71 -7.56 -1.75
C GLY A 23 -10.24 -6.42 -2.65
N LEU A 24 -10.37 -5.17 -2.13
CA LEU A 24 -10.01 -3.94 -2.84
C LEU A 24 -8.55 -3.91 -3.31
N MET A 25 -7.62 -4.35 -2.48
CA MET A 25 -6.20 -4.36 -2.83
C MET A 25 -5.83 -5.60 -3.66
N GLY A 26 -6.27 -6.78 -3.22
CA GLY A 26 -5.78 -8.03 -3.81
C GLY A 26 -6.14 -8.21 -5.28
N HIS A 27 -7.38 -7.88 -5.72
CA HIS A 27 -7.70 -7.98 -7.16
C HIS A 27 -6.86 -7.02 -8.01
N GLY A 28 -6.56 -5.81 -7.50
CA GLY A 28 -5.71 -4.86 -8.20
C GLY A 28 -4.24 -5.28 -8.23
N ILE A 29 -3.72 -5.91 -7.16
CA ILE A 29 -2.38 -6.50 -7.14
C ILE A 29 -2.30 -7.66 -8.14
N ALA A 30 -3.31 -8.54 -8.17
CA ALA A 30 -3.42 -9.62 -9.13
C ALA A 30 -3.44 -9.10 -10.58
N GLN A 31 -4.19 -8.02 -10.85
CA GLN A 31 -4.22 -7.34 -12.15
C GLN A 31 -2.82 -6.90 -12.59
N VAL A 32 -2.07 -6.23 -11.72
CA VAL A 32 -0.72 -5.73 -12.04
C VAL A 32 0.22 -6.88 -12.44
N PHE A 33 0.26 -7.94 -11.66
CA PHE A 33 1.12 -9.08 -11.98
C PHE A 33 0.66 -9.84 -13.25
N ALA A 34 -0.65 -10.01 -13.45
CA ALA A 34 -1.18 -10.62 -14.66
C ALA A 34 -0.88 -9.80 -15.92
N LEU A 35 -1.00 -8.47 -15.86
CA LEU A 35 -0.65 -7.56 -16.95
C LEU A 35 0.85 -7.63 -17.27
N ALA A 36 1.70 -7.82 -16.27
CA ALA A 36 3.15 -8.03 -16.43
C ALA A 36 3.52 -9.43 -16.97
N GLY A 37 2.54 -10.30 -17.26
CA GLY A 37 2.77 -11.61 -17.87
C GLY A 37 2.95 -12.76 -16.89
N HIS A 38 2.77 -12.54 -15.58
CA HIS A 38 2.89 -13.57 -14.55
C HIS A 38 1.62 -14.42 -14.44
N GLU A 39 1.77 -15.69 -14.05
CA GLU A 39 0.65 -16.56 -13.65
C GLU A 39 0.21 -16.19 -12.22
N VAL A 40 -1.06 -15.90 -12.02
CA VAL A 40 -1.59 -15.45 -10.73
C VAL A 40 -2.67 -16.39 -10.24
N ARG A 41 -2.50 -16.95 -9.04
CA ARG A 41 -3.60 -17.59 -8.30
C ARG A 41 -4.09 -16.62 -7.25
N ILE A 42 -5.40 -16.35 -7.24
CA ILE A 42 -6.03 -15.49 -6.25
C ILE A 42 -6.95 -16.31 -5.36
N HIS A 43 -6.83 -16.11 -4.05
CA HIS A 43 -7.62 -16.80 -3.03
C HIS A 43 -8.30 -15.80 -2.09
N ASP A 44 -9.52 -16.11 -1.69
CA ASP A 44 -10.22 -15.45 -0.59
C ASP A 44 -11.12 -16.47 0.12
N SER A 45 -11.28 -16.33 1.43
CA SER A 45 -12.24 -17.11 2.22
C SER A 45 -13.69 -16.65 2.00
N VAL A 46 -13.90 -15.41 1.52
CA VAL A 46 -15.19 -14.85 1.17
C VAL A 46 -15.46 -15.12 -0.30
N MET A 47 -16.31 -16.11 -0.59
CA MET A 47 -16.59 -16.54 -1.97
C MET A 47 -17.06 -15.40 -2.87
N ALA A 48 -17.92 -14.50 -2.37
CA ALA A 48 -18.39 -13.35 -3.16
C ALA A 48 -17.25 -12.43 -3.62
N SER A 49 -16.20 -12.26 -2.80
CA SER A 49 -14.99 -11.50 -3.18
C SER A 49 -14.19 -12.24 -4.25
N LEU A 50 -14.05 -13.56 -4.09
CA LEU A 50 -13.31 -14.41 -5.02
C LEU A 50 -14.01 -14.48 -6.38
N ASP A 51 -15.30 -14.76 -6.40
CA ASP A 51 -16.12 -14.90 -7.62
C ASP A 51 -16.15 -13.62 -8.46
N SER A 52 -16.12 -12.46 -7.80
CA SER A 52 -16.11 -11.15 -8.47
C SER A 52 -14.71 -10.68 -8.89
N ALA A 53 -13.62 -11.34 -8.49
CA ALA A 53 -12.26 -10.86 -8.68
C ALA A 53 -11.90 -10.64 -10.16
N THR A 54 -12.11 -11.65 -10.99
CA THR A 54 -11.78 -11.59 -12.43
C THR A 54 -12.65 -10.59 -13.20
N SER A 55 -13.94 -10.47 -12.87
CA SER A 55 -14.82 -9.48 -13.49
C SER A 55 -14.42 -8.04 -13.15
N ARG A 56 -13.97 -7.80 -11.91
CA ARG A 56 -13.44 -6.48 -11.50
C ARG A 56 -12.12 -6.16 -12.21
N ILE A 57 -11.21 -7.15 -12.31
CA ILE A 57 -9.95 -6.99 -13.05
C ILE A 57 -10.25 -6.66 -14.52
N LEU A 58 -11.13 -7.42 -15.17
CA LEU A 58 -11.49 -7.19 -16.56
C LEU A 58 -12.12 -5.79 -16.79
N ALA A 59 -12.96 -5.35 -15.86
CA ALA A 59 -13.54 -4.01 -15.90
C ALA A 59 -12.47 -2.92 -15.82
N ASN A 60 -11.51 -3.07 -14.89
CA ASN A 60 -10.40 -2.14 -14.74
C ASN A 60 -9.51 -2.10 -16.00
N LEU A 61 -9.13 -3.26 -16.54
CA LEU A 61 -8.30 -3.34 -17.75
C LEU A 61 -8.96 -2.61 -18.93
N ARG A 62 -10.26 -2.87 -19.16
CA ARG A 62 -11.04 -2.19 -20.21
C ARG A 62 -11.13 -0.68 -19.98
N GLU A 63 -11.38 -0.26 -18.75
CA GLU A 63 -11.49 1.15 -18.38
C GLU A 63 -10.17 1.91 -18.57
N LEU A 64 -9.05 1.22 -18.42
CA LEU A 64 -7.70 1.78 -18.58
C LEU A 64 -7.15 1.67 -20.00
N GLY A 65 -7.83 0.93 -20.88
CA GLY A 65 -7.31 0.62 -22.22
C GLY A 65 -6.13 -0.34 -22.22
N ASP A 66 -5.98 -1.13 -21.15
CA ASP A 66 -4.96 -2.18 -21.04
C ASP A 66 -5.44 -3.47 -21.73
N ASP A 67 -4.50 -4.41 -21.94
CA ASP A 67 -4.79 -5.72 -22.53
C ASP A 67 -5.81 -6.52 -21.67
N PRO A 68 -7.06 -6.72 -22.15
CA PRO A 68 -8.07 -7.44 -21.40
C PRO A 68 -7.75 -8.93 -21.24
N ASP A 69 -6.94 -9.51 -22.15
CA ASP A 69 -6.59 -10.93 -22.13
C ASP A 69 -5.63 -11.25 -20.97
N ALA A 70 -5.04 -10.23 -20.34
CA ALA A 70 -4.25 -10.40 -19.12
C ALA A 70 -5.07 -11.08 -18.01
N VAL A 71 -6.40 -10.93 -17.97
CA VAL A 71 -7.27 -11.59 -16.97
C VAL A 71 -7.22 -13.10 -17.03
N GLU A 72 -6.90 -13.70 -18.19
CA GLU A 72 -6.81 -15.16 -18.37
C GLU A 72 -5.66 -15.77 -17.56
N ARG A 73 -4.67 -14.95 -17.17
CA ARG A 73 -3.56 -15.37 -16.29
C ARG A 73 -3.95 -15.43 -14.82
N VAL A 74 -5.17 -14.96 -14.46
CA VAL A 74 -5.67 -14.94 -13.08
C VAL A 74 -6.60 -16.11 -12.84
N GLN A 75 -6.24 -17.00 -11.93
CA GLN A 75 -6.99 -18.21 -11.57
C GLN A 75 -7.53 -18.09 -10.14
N PRO A 76 -8.82 -17.82 -9.95
CA PRO A 76 -9.45 -17.88 -8.63
C PRO A 76 -9.41 -19.31 -8.08
N THR A 77 -9.10 -19.46 -6.80
CA THR A 77 -9.13 -20.75 -6.11
C THR A 77 -9.66 -20.62 -4.69
N PRO A 78 -10.65 -21.45 -4.28
CA PRO A 78 -11.21 -21.42 -2.93
C PRO A 78 -10.29 -22.07 -1.89
N HIS A 79 -9.23 -22.73 -2.30
CA HIS A 79 -8.35 -23.51 -1.43
C HIS A 79 -6.98 -22.83 -1.28
N LEU A 80 -6.67 -22.34 -0.07
CA LEU A 80 -5.41 -21.67 0.25
C LEU A 80 -4.20 -22.51 -0.16
N ALA A 81 -4.18 -23.81 0.21
CA ALA A 81 -3.08 -24.70 -0.12
C ALA A 81 -2.84 -24.83 -1.65
N ALA A 82 -3.90 -24.82 -2.46
CA ALA A 82 -3.78 -24.85 -3.91
C ALA A 82 -3.27 -23.51 -4.48
N ALA A 83 -3.64 -22.38 -3.85
CA ALA A 83 -3.16 -21.07 -4.26
C ALA A 83 -1.63 -20.95 -4.10
N VAL A 84 -1.08 -21.43 -2.97
CA VAL A 84 0.31 -21.14 -2.59
C VAL A 84 1.32 -22.24 -2.93
N ARG A 85 0.87 -23.48 -3.20
CA ARG A 85 1.75 -24.66 -3.34
C ARG A 85 2.94 -24.45 -4.26
N ASP A 86 2.70 -23.92 -5.45
CA ASP A 86 3.70 -23.76 -6.49
C ASP A 86 4.16 -22.30 -6.64
N ALA A 87 3.77 -21.41 -5.72
CA ALA A 87 4.07 -20.00 -5.81
C ALA A 87 5.57 -19.72 -5.62
N ASP A 88 6.09 -18.79 -6.40
CA ASP A 88 7.42 -18.21 -6.25
C ASP A 88 7.37 -16.96 -5.36
N TYR A 89 6.20 -16.29 -5.35
CA TYR A 89 5.93 -15.11 -4.54
C TYR A 89 4.48 -15.14 -4.03
N VAL A 90 4.30 -14.94 -2.74
CA VAL A 90 3.00 -14.85 -2.08
C VAL A 90 2.81 -13.45 -1.52
N VAL A 91 1.72 -12.78 -1.87
CA VAL A 91 1.35 -11.49 -1.27
C VAL A 91 0.01 -11.61 -0.55
N GLU A 92 0.02 -11.28 0.73
CA GLU A 92 -1.17 -11.24 1.58
C GLU A 92 -1.77 -9.84 1.56
N ALA A 93 -3.08 -9.74 1.31
CA ALA A 93 -3.89 -8.53 1.25
C ALA A 93 -5.26 -8.71 1.92
N VAL A 94 -5.29 -9.43 3.05
CA VAL A 94 -6.50 -9.63 3.87
C VAL A 94 -6.72 -8.46 4.84
N LEU A 95 -7.73 -8.56 5.71
CA LEU A 95 -8.05 -7.54 6.70
C LEU A 95 -6.84 -7.19 7.59
N GLU A 96 -6.78 -5.92 8.02
CA GLU A 96 -5.69 -5.38 8.84
C GLU A 96 -5.86 -5.80 10.31
N ASP A 97 -5.64 -7.08 10.58
CA ASP A 97 -5.75 -7.73 11.88
C ASP A 97 -4.52 -8.59 12.13
N LEU A 98 -3.72 -8.25 13.15
CA LEU A 98 -2.46 -8.94 13.45
C LEU A 98 -2.63 -10.44 13.72
N PRO A 99 -3.54 -10.88 14.62
CA PRO A 99 -3.77 -12.29 14.86
C PRO A 99 -4.21 -13.07 13.61
N LEU A 100 -5.04 -12.47 12.75
CA LEU A 100 -5.46 -13.09 11.50
C LEU A 100 -4.25 -13.30 10.58
N LYS A 101 -3.43 -12.26 10.37
CA LYS A 101 -2.25 -12.33 9.51
C LYS A 101 -1.23 -13.36 10.02
N GLN A 102 -0.97 -13.40 11.33
CA GLN A 102 -0.08 -14.40 11.94
C GLN A 102 -0.56 -15.85 11.70
N ARG A 103 -1.84 -16.13 11.94
CA ARG A 103 -2.43 -17.46 11.66
C ARG A 103 -2.35 -17.82 10.18
N LEU A 104 -2.65 -16.86 9.32
CA LEU A 104 -2.62 -17.06 7.87
C LEU A 104 -1.21 -17.36 7.37
N PHE A 105 -0.19 -16.62 7.79
CA PHE A 105 1.19 -16.88 7.40
C PHE A 105 1.72 -18.22 7.94
N ALA A 106 1.34 -18.61 9.14
CA ALA A 106 1.65 -19.94 9.67
C ALA A 106 1.02 -21.07 8.83
N GLU A 107 -0.18 -20.85 8.30
CA GLU A 107 -0.84 -21.80 7.40
C GLU A 107 -0.21 -21.81 6.01
N ILE A 108 0.07 -20.64 5.43
CA ILE A 108 0.76 -20.51 4.14
C ILE A 108 2.10 -21.27 4.18
N GLU A 109 2.89 -21.09 5.26
CA GLU A 109 4.21 -21.72 5.38
C GLU A 109 4.18 -23.25 5.34
N ARG A 110 3.06 -23.88 5.72
CA ARG A 110 2.90 -25.35 5.66
C ARG A 110 2.76 -25.90 4.25
N HIS A 111 2.32 -25.06 3.31
CA HIS A 111 1.92 -25.49 1.97
C HIS A 111 2.79 -24.91 0.86
N VAL A 112 3.45 -23.80 1.11
CA VAL A 112 4.24 -23.07 0.12
C VAL A 112 5.64 -23.70 -0.06
N ALA A 113 6.19 -23.58 -1.28
CA ALA A 113 7.54 -24.03 -1.56
C ALA A 113 8.61 -23.28 -0.72
N PRO A 114 9.70 -23.93 -0.31
CA PRO A 114 10.74 -23.31 0.53
C PRO A 114 11.40 -22.07 -0.08
N HIS A 115 11.46 -21.97 -1.41
CA HIS A 115 12.07 -20.83 -2.12
C HIS A 115 11.15 -19.62 -2.26
N ALA A 116 9.85 -19.77 -1.99
CA ALA A 116 8.86 -18.72 -2.17
C ALA A 116 9.08 -17.56 -1.20
N ILE A 117 8.95 -16.34 -1.70
CA ILE A 117 8.96 -15.12 -0.90
C ILE A 117 7.57 -14.92 -0.30
N LEU A 118 7.50 -14.55 0.97
CA LEU A 118 6.27 -14.27 1.70
C LEU A 118 6.19 -12.77 1.99
N ALA A 119 5.18 -12.10 1.41
CA ALA A 119 5.00 -10.65 1.55
C ALA A 119 3.65 -10.30 2.16
N SER A 120 3.61 -9.35 3.10
CA SER A 120 2.37 -8.76 3.60
C SER A 120 2.16 -7.39 3.00
N ASN A 121 0.92 -7.10 2.57
CA ASN A 121 0.48 -5.77 2.13
C ASN A 121 -0.15 -4.99 3.28
N THR A 122 0.26 -5.21 4.52
CA THR A 122 -0.16 -4.38 5.66
C THR A 122 0.20 -2.92 5.43
N SER A 123 -0.64 -2.00 5.92
CA SER A 123 -0.39 -0.56 5.80
C SER A 123 0.30 0.03 7.03
N VAL A 124 0.07 -0.55 8.21
CA VAL A 124 0.53 0.08 9.47
C VAL A 124 1.16 -0.90 10.46
N ILE A 125 0.87 -2.20 10.36
CA ILE A 125 1.39 -3.20 11.29
C ILE A 125 2.86 -3.48 10.96
N PRO A 126 3.80 -3.41 11.92
CA PRO A 126 5.19 -3.80 11.68
C PRO A 126 5.28 -5.24 11.14
N ILE A 127 6.03 -5.42 10.07
CA ILE A 127 6.21 -6.73 9.42
C ILE A 127 6.81 -7.75 10.38
N THR A 128 7.75 -7.31 11.21
CA THR A 128 8.35 -8.13 12.27
C THR A 128 7.29 -8.81 13.12
N LYS A 129 6.24 -8.08 13.54
CA LYS A 129 5.15 -8.65 14.35
C LYS A 129 4.31 -9.69 13.59
N ILE A 130 4.09 -9.46 12.29
CA ILE A 130 3.31 -10.40 11.46
C ILE A 130 4.09 -11.70 11.26
N MET A 131 5.41 -11.60 11.01
CA MET A 131 6.26 -12.69 10.56
C MET A 131 7.01 -13.42 11.68
N GLU A 132 6.90 -12.96 12.94
CA GLU A 132 7.67 -13.52 14.07
C GLU A 132 7.42 -15.01 14.32
N GLY A 133 6.23 -15.52 14.00
CA GLY A 133 5.85 -16.93 14.17
C GLY A 133 6.31 -17.87 13.07
N LEU A 134 6.89 -17.37 11.97
CA LEU A 134 7.39 -18.19 10.87
C LEU A 134 8.64 -18.98 11.27
N ARG A 135 8.79 -20.19 10.76
CA ARG A 135 9.99 -21.04 10.92
C ARG A 135 11.16 -20.47 10.13
N ASP A 136 10.92 -20.06 8.88
CA ASP A 136 11.89 -19.39 8.02
C ASP A 136 11.47 -17.95 7.72
N ARG A 137 11.99 -17.03 8.54
CA ARG A 137 11.74 -15.59 8.43
C ARG A 137 12.65 -14.92 7.41
N THR A 138 13.68 -15.62 6.91
CA THR A 138 14.66 -15.01 6.00
C THR A 138 14.07 -14.66 4.64
N ARG A 139 12.97 -15.31 4.26
CA ARG A 139 12.21 -15.10 3.02
C ARG A 139 10.96 -14.25 3.16
N ALA A 140 10.75 -13.65 4.34
CA ALA A 140 9.57 -12.88 4.67
C ALA A 140 9.87 -11.38 4.74
N LEU A 141 8.95 -10.56 4.19
CA LEU A 141 9.07 -9.10 4.12
C LEU A 141 7.68 -8.43 3.98
N GLY A 142 7.65 -7.11 3.95
CA GLY A 142 6.47 -6.33 3.61
C GLY A 142 6.56 -5.77 2.18
N THR A 143 5.42 -5.71 1.51
CA THR A 143 5.25 -4.93 0.29
C THR A 143 3.97 -4.10 0.42
N HIS A 144 4.13 -2.85 0.80
CA HIS A 144 3.01 -1.94 0.98
C HIS A 144 2.68 -1.25 -0.34
N TRP A 145 1.52 -1.60 -0.88
CA TRP A 145 0.97 -1.02 -2.10
C TRP A 145 -0.03 0.08 -1.75
N TRP A 146 -0.20 1.02 -2.67
CA TRP A 146 -1.14 2.11 -2.54
C TRP A 146 -2.39 1.89 -3.39
N ASN A 147 -3.53 2.33 -2.88
CA ASN A 147 -4.83 2.19 -3.56
C ASN A 147 -5.07 3.31 -4.59
N PRO A 148 -5.47 3.03 -5.83
CA PRO A 148 -5.60 1.70 -6.46
C PRO A 148 -4.23 1.14 -6.92
N PRO A 149 -3.94 -0.17 -6.69
CA PRO A 149 -2.62 -0.74 -7.00
C PRO A 149 -2.22 -0.62 -8.47
N TYR A 150 -3.17 -0.65 -9.38
CA TYR A 150 -2.94 -0.57 -10.82
C TYR A 150 -2.73 0.87 -11.35
N LEU A 151 -2.92 1.90 -10.52
CA LEU A 151 -2.69 3.31 -10.87
C LEU A 151 -1.54 3.94 -10.10
N VAL A 152 -1.42 3.63 -8.79
CA VAL A 152 -0.34 4.20 -7.97
C VAL A 152 0.93 3.39 -8.15
N PRO A 153 2.03 3.99 -8.61
CA PRO A 153 3.24 3.25 -8.95
C PRO A 153 4.04 2.77 -7.73
N LEU A 154 3.97 3.46 -6.60
CA LEU A 154 4.79 3.18 -5.43
C LEU A 154 4.49 1.80 -4.83
N VAL A 155 5.56 1.06 -4.49
CA VAL A 155 5.54 -0.08 -3.57
C VAL A 155 6.68 0.07 -2.57
N GLU A 156 6.36 0.17 -1.29
CA GLU A 156 7.37 0.14 -0.25
C GLU A 156 7.74 -1.31 0.04
N VAL A 157 9.02 -1.66 -0.08
CA VAL A 157 9.56 -2.99 0.23
C VAL A 157 10.25 -2.91 1.59
N ILE A 158 9.66 -3.54 2.59
CA ILE A 158 10.08 -3.42 3.99
C ILE A 158 10.74 -4.72 4.43
N GLY A 159 12.06 -4.71 4.65
CA GLY A 159 12.78 -5.81 5.27
C GLY A 159 12.62 -5.80 6.79
N THR A 160 12.63 -7.00 7.39
CA THR A 160 12.78 -7.18 8.83
C THR A 160 14.26 -7.40 9.18
N GLN A 161 14.57 -7.51 10.46
CA GLN A 161 15.91 -7.90 10.91
C GLN A 161 16.34 -9.32 10.47
N TRP A 162 15.39 -10.14 10.00
CA TRP A 162 15.64 -11.52 9.56
C TRP A 162 15.71 -11.64 8.03
N THR A 163 15.08 -10.71 7.30
CA THR A 163 14.95 -10.79 5.84
C THR A 163 16.31 -10.83 5.15
N ALA A 164 16.56 -11.85 4.35
CA ALA A 164 17.79 -11.97 3.59
C ALA A 164 17.91 -10.85 2.53
N PRO A 165 19.08 -10.20 2.36
CA PRO A 165 19.26 -9.15 1.37
C PRO A 165 18.85 -9.55 -0.06
N ALA A 166 19.15 -10.76 -0.48
CA ALA A 166 18.78 -11.29 -1.79
C ALA A 166 17.24 -11.38 -1.98
N VAL A 167 16.46 -11.57 -0.92
CA VAL A 167 14.99 -11.57 -0.95
C VAL A 167 14.47 -10.16 -1.23
N ILE A 168 15.07 -9.14 -0.62
CA ILE A 168 14.73 -7.73 -0.87
C ILE A 168 15.05 -7.38 -2.33
N GLU A 169 16.25 -7.72 -2.80
CA GLU A 169 16.70 -7.44 -4.17
C GLU A 169 15.78 -8.11 -5.22
N ARG A 170 15.44 -9.39 -5.02
CA ARG A 170 14.50 -10.12 -5.89
C ARG A 170 13.10 -9.52 -5.88
N THR A 171 12.61 -9.09 -4.71
CA THR A 171 11.30 -8.44 -4.59
C THR A 171 11.28 -7.11 -5.33
N ILE A 172 12.32 -6.29 -5.18
CA ILE A 172 12.46 -5.03 -5.90
C ILE A 172 12.49 -5.27 -7.42
N ALA A 173 13.27 -6.25 -7.87
CA ALA A 173 13.36 -6.59 -9.29
C ALA A 173 12.01 -7.04 -9.85
N LEU A 174 11.28 -7.93 -9.13
CA LEU A 174 9.94 -8.40 -9.51
C LEU A 174 8.96 -7.23 -9.68
N HIS A 175 8.93 -6.30 -8.73
CA HIS A 175 8.01 -5.17 -8.79
C HIS A 175 8.39 -4.18 -9.90
N LYS A 176 9.68 -3.94 -10.15
CA LYS A 176 10.14 -3.14 -11.29
C LYS A 176 9.73 -3.75 -12.62
N ALA A 177 9.90 -5.07 -12.78
CA ALA A 177 9.46 -5.79 -13.98
C ALA A 177 7.94 -5.69 -14.17
N ALA A 178 7.17 -5.61 -13.08
CA ALA A 178 5.72 -5.38 -13.11
C ALA A 178 5.32 -3.89 -13.27
N GLY A 179 6.25 -3.00 -13.69
CA GLY A 179 5.97 -1.60 -13.95
C GLY A 179 5.76 -0.75 -12.69
N LYS A 180 6.19 -1.22 -11.51
CA LYS A 180 6.08 -0.47 -10.26
C LYS A 180 7.38 0.31 -9.95
N MET A 181 7.26 1.26 -9.02
CA MET A 181 8.39 2.01 -8.46
C MET A 181 8.65 1.52 -7.01
N PRO A 182 9.36 0.39 -6.83
CA PRO A 182 9.64 -0.12 -5.50
C PRO A 182 10.74 0.70 -4.83
N VAL A 183 10.54 1.01 -3.54
CA VAL A 183 11.53 1.65 -2.68
C VAL A 183 11.85 0.77 -1.48
N HIS A 184 13.13 0.66 -1.12
CA HIS A 184 13.55 -0.13 0.03
C HIS A 184 13.42 0.67 1.33
N VAL A 185 12.55 0.23 2.22
CA VAL A 185 12.43 0.74 3.59
C VAL A 185 13.34 -0.09 4.51
N LYS A 186 14.46 0.48 4.91
CA LYS A 186 15.55 -0.23 5.61
C LYS A 186 15.24 -0.64 7.05
N LYS A 187 14.23 -0.03 7.67
CA LYS A 187 13.80 -0.34 9.05
C LYS A 187 12.31 -0.54 9.11
N ASP A 188 11.89 -1.63 9.69
CA ASP A 188 10.50 -1.95 9.95
C ASP A 188 9.96 -1.06 11.09
N VAL A 189 9.17 -0.07 10.73
CA VAL A 189 8.51 0.87 11.65
C VAL A 189 7.03 0.97 11.31
N ALA A 190 6.19 1.24 12.31
CA ALA A 190 4.76 1.41 12.11
C ALA A 190 4.47 2.52 11.06
N GLY A 191 3.64 2.19 10.05
CA GLY A 191 3.26 3.13 8.98
C GLY A 191 4.34 3.43 7.95
N PHE A 192 5.50 2.75 8.02
CA PHE A 192 6.61 2.82 7.07
C PHE A 192 7.05 4.26 6.77
N VAL A 193 7.18 4.66 5.49
CA VAL A 193 7.54 6.04 5.12
C VAL A 193 6.30 6.84 4.70
N GLY A 194 5.54 6.31 3.74
CA GLY A 194 4.44 7.04 3.14
C GLY A 194 3.32 7.37 4.13
N ASN A 195 2.83 6.39 4.90
CA ASN A 195 1.79 6.64 5.91
C ASN A 195 2.29 7.55 7.03
N ARG A 196 3.56 7.45 7.44
CA ARG A 196 4.12 8.36 8.46
C ARG A 196 4.08 9.81 8.00
N LEU A 197 4.51 10.10 6.77
CA LEU A 197 4.47 11.46 6.21
C LEU A 197 3.04 11.95 6.03
N GLN A 198 2.16 11.10 5.49
CA GLN A 198 0.75 11.42 5.30
C GLN A 198 0.05 11.73 6.63
N HIS A 199 0.23 10.90 7.65
CA HIS A 199 -0.40 11.11 8.96
C HIS A 199 0.25 12.26 9.75
N ALA A 200 1.52 12.58 9.54
CA ALA A 200 2.12 13.81 10.10
C ALA A 200 1.45 15.06 9.54
N LEU A 201 1.22 15.11 8.22
CA LEU A 201 0.47 16.19 7.57
C LEU A 201 -0.99 16.24 8.08
N TRP A 202 -1.67 15.09 8.18
CA TRP A 202 -3.05 15.05 8.64
C TRP A 202 -3.21 15.44 10.11
N ARG A 203 -2.23 15.08 10.97
CA ARG A 203 -2.23 15.49 12.37
C ARG A 203 -2.30 17.00 12.50
N GLU A 204 -1.44 17.72 11.77
CA GLU A 204 -1.44 19.18 11.75
C GLU A 204 -2.72 19.74 11.11
N ALA A 205 -3.17 19.19 9.98
CA ALA A 205 -4.41 19.61 9.32
C ALA A 205 -5.63 19.50 10.24
N ILE A 206 -5.73 18.43 11.03
CA ILE A 206 -6.81 18.25 12.02
C ILE A 206 -6.67 19.26 13.16
N SER A 207 -5.45 19.50 13.65
CA SER A 207 -5.16 20.47 14.71
C SER A 207 -5.59 21.88 14.34
N LEU A 208 -5.34 22.33 13.10
CA LEU A 208 -5.77 23.63 12.62
C LEU A 208 -7.28 23.82 12.70
N VAL A 209 -8.06 22.77 12.40
CA VAL A 209 -9.52 22.78 12.51
C VAL A 209 -9.97 22.69 13.97
N GLU A 210 -9.37 21.81 14.77
CA GLU A 210 -9.65 21.63 16.21
C GLU A 210 -9.51 22.95 16.97
N HIS A 211 -8.47 23.74 16.68
CA HIS A 211 -8.20 25.01 17.36
C HIS A 211 -8.90 26.22 16.71
N GLY A 212 -9.75 26.00 15.69
CA GLY A 212 -10.50 27.07 15.02
C GLY A 212 -9.64 28.06 14.25
N ILE A 213 -8.42 27.67 13.85
CA ILE A 213 -7.53 28.50 13.03
C ILE A 213 -8.14 28.70 11.64
N CYS A 214 -8.73 27.64 11.08
CA CYS A 214 -9.54 27.69 9.87
C CYS A 214 -10.46 26.46 9.79
N ASP A 215 -11.39 26.46 8.83
CA ASP A 215 -12.24 25.31 8.55
C ASP A 215 -11.54 24.28 7.66
N ALA A 216 -12.12 23.08 7.58
CA ALA A 216 -11.57 21.97 6.80
C ALA A 216 -11.49 22.27 5.29
N GLU A 217 -12.39 23.10 4.75
CA GLU A 217 -12.36 23.50 3.34
C GLU A 217 -11.19 24.41 3.03
N THR A 218 -10.88 25.30 3.95
CA THR A 218 -9.71 26.19 3.87
C THR A 218 -8.41 25.38 3.92
N VAL A 219 -8.26 24.43 4.86
CA VAL A 219 -7.10 23.52 4.91
C VAL A 219 -6.89 22.81 3.58
N ASP A 220 -7.94 22.17 3.06
CA ASP A 220 -7.91 21.47 1.77
C ASP A 220 -7.52 22.40 0.62
N THR A 221 -8.05 23.61 0.60
CA THR A 221 -7.78 24.61 -0.45
C THR A 221 -6.32 25.08 -0.40
N VAL A 222 -5.80 25.37 0.80
CA VAL A 222 -4.40 25.77 0.98
C VAL A 222 -3.46 24.69 0.45
N ILE A 223 -3.65 23.43 0.83
CA ILE A 223 -2.81 22.32 0.33
C ILE A 223 -2.89 22.21 -1.19
N LYS A 224 -4.11 22.13 -1.75
CA LYS A 224 -4.31 21.93 -3.19
C LYS A 224 -3.82 23.09 -4.05
N ALA A 225 -3.87 24.31 -3.56
CA ALA A 225 -3.47 25.52 -4.30
C ALA A 225 -2.00 25.91 -4.10
N SER A 226 -1.29 25.32 -3.14
CA SER A 226 0.08 25.68 -2.79
C SER A 226 1.09 24.53 -3.05
N PHE A 227 1.80 24.11 -2.02
CA PHE A 227 2.88 23.14 -2.13
C PHE A 227 2.40 21.74 -2.61
N GLY A 228 1.16 21.37 -2.36
CA GLY A 228 0.57 20.11 -2.88
C GLY A 228 0.65 19.99 -4.39
N ARG A 229 0.65 21.12 -5.14
CA ARG A 229 0.83 21.12 -6.60
C ARG A 229 2.21 20.66 -7.06
N ARG A 230 3.20 20.75 -6.20
CA ARG A 230 4.61 20.43 -6.52
C ARG A 230 5.01 19.03 -6.10
N LEU A 231 4.28 18.42 -5.16
CA LEU A 231 4.69 17.14 -4.54
C LEU A 231 4.87 15.99 -5.53
N ALA A 232 4.22 16.02 -6.70
CA ALA A 232 4.40 15.01 -7.74
C ALA A 232 5.76 15.08 -8.45
N VAL A 233 6.45 16.23 -8.39
CA VAL A 233 7.72 16.49 -9.10
C VAL A 233 8.82 17.00 -8.18
N LEU A 234 8.52 17.31 -6.95
CA LEU A 234 9.44 17.87 -5.97
C LEU A 234 9.16 17.27 -4.59
N GLY A 235 10.01 16.35 -4.16
CA GLY A 235 9.93 15.74 -2.84
C GLY A 235 10.24 16.75 -1.71
N PRO A 236 9.85 16.45 -0.46
CA PRO A 236 10.04 17.41 0.63
C PRO A 236 11.52 17.73 0.92
N LEU A 237 12.42 16.77 0.80
CA LEU A 237 13.85 16.99 1.02
C LEU A 237 14.51 17.69 -0.17
N GLU A 238 14.11 17.38 -1.40
CA GLU A 238 14.53 18.12 -2.59
C GLU A 238 14.09 19.59 -2.50
N ASN A 239 12.88 19.86 -1.96
CA ASN A 239 12.43 21.22 -1.74
C ASN A 239 13.25 21.93 -0.65
N ALA A 240 13.63 21.24 0.43
CA ALA A 240 14.50 21.79 1.48
C ALA A 240 15.88 22.16 0.95
N ASP A 241 16.45 21.32 0.08
CA ASP A 241 17.72 21.61 -0.61
C ASP A 241 17.57 22.78 -1.60
N LEU A 242 16.47 22.82 -2.35
CA LEU A 242 16.19 23.87 -3.34
C LEU A 242 16.12 25.27 -2.71
N VAL A 243 15.50 25.40 -1.53
CA VAL A 243 15.37 26.69 -0.84
C VAL A 243 16.54 27.02 0.08
N GLY A 244 17.38 26.05 0.39
CA GLY A 244 18.51 26.12 1.30
C GLY A 244 18.22 25.56 2.68
N THR A 245 19.15 24.72 3.16
CA THR A 245 19.03 24.08 4.50
C THR A 245 19.13 25.07 5.66
N ASP A 246 19.83 26.19 5.47
CA ASP A 246 19.90 27.31 6.42
C ASP A 246 18.54 28.01 6.57
N LEU A 247 17.87 28.31 5.47
CA LEU A 247 16.52 28.88 5.48
C LEU A 247 15.53 27.88 6.08
N THR A 248 15.59 26.61 5.69
CA THR A 248 14.77 25.54 6.27
C THR A 248 14.94 25.47 7.77
N LEU A 249 16.18 25.52 8.29
CA LEU A 249 16.47 25.51 9.72
C LEU A 249 15.87 26.75 10.42
N ALA A 250 16.00 27.94 9.82
CA ALA A 250 15.44 29.17 10.39
C ALA A 250 13.91 29.11 10.51
N ILE A 251 13.23 28.61 9.47
CA ILE A 251 11.78 28.39 9.48
C ILE A 251 11.39 27.36 10.55
N HIS A 252 12.10 26.23 10.64
CA HIS A 252 11.82 25.18 11.63
C HIS A 252 11.93 25.70 13.07
N ARG A 253 12.89 26.54 13.37
CA ARG A 253 13.03 27.17 14.71
C ARG A 253 11.82 28.00 15.12
N THR A 254 11.09 28.53 14.14
CA THR A 254 9.90 29.35 14.38
C THR A 254 8.62 28.50 14.40
N VAL A 255 8.49 27.58 13.43
CA VAL A 255 7.21 26.87 13.19
C VAL A 255 7.08 25.60 14.04
N LEU A 256 8.16 24.78 14.19
CA LEU A 256 8.05 23.50 14.86
C LEU A 256 7.63 23.55 16.35
N PRO A 257 7.95 24.61 17.12
CA PRO A 257 7.43 24.72 18.50
C PRO A 257 5.91 24.86 18.59
N ASP A 258 5.26 25.31 17.51
CA ASP A 258 3.84 25.70 17.48
C ASP A 258 2.93 24.66 16.83
N ILE A 259 3.48 23.76 15.99
CA ILE A 259 2.70 22.71 15.33
C ILE A 259 2.39 21.55 16.26
N GLU A 260 1.33 20.80 15.93
CA GLU A 260 0.82 19.70 16.75
C GLU A 260 1.85 18.57 16.95
N SER A 261 2.13 18.24 18.20
CA SER A 261 3.10 17.21 18.59
C SER A 261 2.56 16.18 19.58
N ARG A 262 1.29 16.24 19.98
CA ARG A 262 0.66 15.30 20.92
C ARG A 262 0.82 13.85 20.44
N PRO A 263 1.17 12.91 21.32
CA PRO A 263 1.10 11.50 21.01
C PRO A 263 -0.38 11.03 20.96
N GLY A 264 -0.74 10.23 19.95
CA GLY A 264 -2.08 9.68 19.79
C GLY A 264 -3.00 10.49 18.88
N PRO A 265 -4.26 10.03 18.71
CA PRO A 265 -5.25 10.71 17.87
C PRO A 265 -5.73 12.02 18.51
N SER A 266 -6.24 12.93 17.68
CA SER A 266 -6.85 14.17 18.12
C SER A 266 -8.18 13.89 18.85
N PRO A 267 -8.45 14.51 20.02
CA PRO A 267 -9.77 14.43 20.69
C PRO A 267 -10.91 14.90 19.79
N TYR A 268 -10.67 15.87 18.92
CA TYR A 268 -11.66 16.31 17.94
C TYR A 268 -12.03 15.20 16.95
N LEU A 269 -11.03 14.45 16.45
CA LEU A 269 -11.28 13.28 15.57
C LEU A 269 -12.03 12.17 16.33
N GLU A 270 -11.65 11.88 17.58
CA GLU A 270 -12.34 10.92 18.43
C GLU A 270 -13.81 11.33 18.67
N GLY A 271 -14.07 12.62 18.90
CA GLY A 271 -15.41 13.17 19.02
C GLY A 271 -16.25 12.98 17.75
N LEU A 272 -15.70 13.27 16.56
CA LEU A 272 -16.40 13.01 15.30
C LEU A 272 -16.80 11.55 15.15
N VAL A 273 -15.93 10.62 15.51
CA VAL A 273 -16.22 9.17 15.45
C VAL A 273 -17.30 8.78 16.46
N ALA A 274 -17.23 9.29 17.69
CA ALA A 274 -18.24 9.05 18.73
C ALA A 274 -19.62 9.57 18.33
N ASP A 275 -19.68 10.70 17.63
CA ASP A 275 -20.92 11.30 17.10
C ASP A 275 -21.45 10.59 15.83
N GLY A 276 -20.78 9.54 15.35
CA GLY A 276 -21.17 8.84 14.13
C GLY A 276 -20.85 9.59 12.82
N LYS A 277 -20.05 10.64 12.88
CA LYS A 277 -19.60 11.44 11.73
C LYS A 277 -18.41 10.78 11.04
N LEU A 278 -18.70 9.73 10.27
CA LEU A 278 -17.70 8.82 9.68
C LEU A 278 -17.28 9.20 8.25
N GLY A 279 -17.40 10.47 7.88
CA GLY A 279 -17.06 10.96 6.55
C GLY A 279 -18.03 10.44 5.48
N PHE A 280 -17.49 9.93 4.38
CA PHE A 280 -18.29 9.37 3.26
C PHE A 280 -19.20 8.20 3.66
N LYS A 281 -18.92 7.49 4.74
CA LYS A 281 -19.74 6.37 5.22
C LYS A 281 -21.08 6.84 5.79
N SER A 282 -21.09 8.00 6.42
CA SER A 282 -22.30 8.60 7.07
C SER A 282 -22.80 9.85 6.36
N GLY A 283 -22.09 10.37 5.38
CA GLY A 283 -22.37 11.64 4.69
C GLY A 283 -21.85 12.87 5.43
N GLU A 284 -21.32 12.71 6.64
CA GLU A 284 -20.74 13.79 7.45
C GLU A 284 -19.46 13.34 8.14
N GLY A 285 -18.46 14.23 8.21
CA GLY A 285 -17.18 14.06 8.90
C GLY A 285 -16.62 15.45 9.23
N PHE A 286 -15.38 15.74 8.80
CA PHE A 286 -14.86 17.11 8.82
C PHE A 286 -15.68 18.08 7.96
N ARG A 287 -16.41 17.56 7.00
CA ARG A 287 -17.31 18.28 6.08
C ARG A 287 -18.58 17.44 5.87
N THR A 288 -19.64 18.10 5.39
CA THR A 288 -20.85 17.41 4.92
C THR A 288 -20.72 17.08 3.43
N TRP A 289 -21.18 15.89 3.04
CA TRP A 289 -21.01 15.33 1.70
C TRP A 289 -22.31 14.76 1.16
N SER A 290 -22.87 15.35 0.09
CA SER A 290 -23.94 14.69 -0.63
C SER A 290 -23.40 13.46 -1.43
N PRO A 291 -24.26 12.48 -1.78
CA PRO A 291 -23.86 11.37 -2.64
C PRO A 291 -23.22 11.82 -3.96
N GLU A 292 -23.72 12.89 -4.57
CA GLU A 292 -23.22 13.46 -5.83
C GLU A 292 -21.82 14.06 -5.64
N GLN A 293 -21.58 14.77 -4.53
CA GLN A 293 -20.27 15.32 -4.20
C GLN A 293 -19.25 14.21 -3.94
N GLN A 294 -19.66 13.13 -3.25
CA GLN A 294 -18.80 11.97 -3.02
C GLN A 294 -18.41 11.30 -4.35
N GLN A 295 -19.38 11.10 -5.24
CA GLN A 295 -19.15 10.49 -6.55
C GLN A 295 -18.24 11.38 -7.41
N ALA A 296 -18.51 12.68 -7.46
CA ALA A 296 -17.70 13.65 -8.20
C ALA A 296 -16.24 13.68 -7.72
N LEU A 297 -16.01 13.64 -6.40
CA LEU A 297 -14.67 13.62 -5.84
C LEU A 297 -13.92 12.33 -6.19
N ARG A 298 -14.59 11.16 -6.06
CA ARG A 298 -14.01 9.87 -6.48
C ARG A 298 -13.63 9.86 -7.96
N ALA A 299 -14.52 10.33 -8.81
CA ALA A 299 -14.28 10.42 -10.26
C ALA A 299 -13.09 11.36 -10.58
N LYS A 300 -13.01 12.51 -9.91
CA LYS A 300 -11.90 13.46 -10.08
C LYS A 300 -10.55 12.86 -9.67
N VAL A 301 -10.50 12.16 -8.54
CA VAL A 301 -9.28 11.47 -8.09
C VAL A 301 -8.87 10.40 -9.10
N LEU A 302 -9.81 9.56 -9.52
CA LEU A 302 -9.54 8.49 -10.49
C LEU A 302 -9.04 9.06 -11.83
N GLN A 303 -9.68 10.10 -12.33
CA GLN A 303 -9.26 10.77 -13.56
C GLN A 303 -7.85 11.34 -13.45
N HIS A 304 -7.53 12.00 -12.34
CA HIS A 304 -6.19 12.53 -12.09
C HIS A 304 -5.11 11.43 -12.07
N LEU A 305 -5.39 10.32 -11.37
CA LEU A 305 -4.45 9.19 -11.31
C LEU A 305 -4.26 8.53 -12.69
N LYS A 306 -5.32 8.43 -13.51
CA LYS A 306 -5.20 7.94 -14.89
C LYS A 306 -4.32 8.84 -15.77
N GLN A 307 -4.47 10.15 -15.65
CA GLN A 307 -3.66 11.13 -16.40
C GLN A 307 -2.20 11.16 -15.96
N SER A 308 -1.95 10.79 -14.70
CA SER A 308 -0.60 10.76 -14.10
C SER A 308 0.05 9.37 -14.19
N ARG A 309 -0.56 8.42 -14.92
CA ARG A 309 -0.02 7.06 -15.09
C ARG A 309 1.29 7.14 -15.88
N VAL A 310 2.35 6.59 -15.30
CA VAL A 310 3.72 6.51 -15.87
C VAL A 310 3.86 5.25 -16.68
#